data_d4a50896762884985219a9922ba4b073
#
_entry.id   d4a50896762884985219a9922ba4b073
#
_cell.length_a   1.000
_cell.length_b   1.000
_cell.length_c   1.000
_cell.angle_alpha   90.00
_cell.angle_beta   90.00
_cell.angle_gamma   90.00
#
_symmetry.space_group_name_H-M   'P 1'
#
loop_
_entity.id
_entity.type
_entity.pdbx_description
1 polymer ?
#
loop_
_entity_poly.entity_id
_entity_poly.type
_entity_poly.pdbx_seq_one_letter_code
_entity_poly.pdbx_strand_id
1 'polypeptide(L)'
;PKKVMEYWEKKDPLKNFEEFIVEKKIYSIEEIDKVRKSITEEINEAVKISFDNSTISFKEEDEINDVFFPYSQSIKNPKEKSMSDKRYVDSISESLEQNLNKYKDLIIMGQDISDYGGVFKVTEGFVKKFGKERIRNTPLCESAIIGTALGLSIEGIKSIVEMQFADFVTCGFNQIINNLAKIHYRWGQNADVVVRMPTGGGVSAGPFHSQSNEAW
;
A
#
# COMPACT_ATOMS: atom_id res chain seq x y z
N PRO A 1 10.52 -18.98 -33.31
CA PRO A 1 11.40 -17.90 -33.02
C PRO A 1 11.51 -16.86 -34.11
N LYS A 2 12.21 -17.11 -35.28
CA LYS A 2 12.43 -16.04 -36.26
C LYS A 2 11.14 -15.42 -36.81
N LYS A 3 10.20 -16.24 -37.24
CA LYS A 3 8.89 -15.78 -37.75
C LYS A 3 8.06 -15.00 -36.69
N VAL A 4 8.22 -15.33 -35.42
CA VAL A 4 7.56 -14.61 -34.32
C VAL A 4 8.19 -13.23 -34.14
N MET A 5 9.52 -13.13 -34.20
CA MET A 5 10.22 -11.84 -34.15
C MET A 5 9.82 -10.95 -35.32
N GLU A 6 9.89 -11.45 -36.54
CA GLU A 6 9.48 -10.72 -37.76
C GLU A 6 7.99 -10.25 -37.72
N TYR A 7 7.12 -11.04 -37.08
CA TYR A 7 5.73 -10.65 -36.87
C TYR A 7 5.60 -9.47 -35.91
N TRP A 8 6.32 -9.50 -34.78
CA TRP A 8 6.26 -8.43 -33.77
C TRP A 8 7.04 -7.17 -34.19
N GLU A 9 8.13 -7.30 -34.93
CA GLU A 9 8.86 -6.17 -35.53
C GLU A 9 7.95 -5.32 -36.43
N LYS A 10 7.05 -5.96 -37.21
CA LYS A 10 6.04 -5.23 -38.00
C LYS A 10 4.99 -4.53 -37.17
N LYS A 11 4.86 -4.88 -35.88
CA LYS A 11 3.93 -4.29 -34.92
C LYS A 11 4.62 -3.38 -33.93
N ASP A 12 5.86 -3.00 -34.17
CA ASP A 12 6.56 -2.04 -33.35
C ASP A 12 5.72 -0.76 -33.20
N PRO A 13 5.31 -0.40 -31.98
CA PRO A 13 4.43 0.75 -31.77
C PRO A 13 5.09 2.06 -32.12
N LEU A 14 6.40 2.20 -31.90
CA LEU A 14 7.12 3.42 -32.20
C LEU A 14 7.20 3.64 -33.70
N LYS A 15 7.61 2.63 -34.46
CA LYS A 15 7.67 2.68 -35.91
C LYS A 15 6.32 2.98 -36.54
N ASN A 16 5.28 2.26 -36.14
CA ASN A 16 3.94 2.46 -36.64
C ASN A 16 3.39 3.85 -36.30
N PHE A 17 3.75 4.39 -35.14
CA PHE A 17 3.32 5.73 -34.73
C PHE A 17 4.06 6.82 -35.53
N GLU A 18 5.35 6.66 -35.80
CA GLU A 18 6.10 7.57 -36.66
C GLU A 18 5.57 7.57 -38.11
N GLU A 19 5.29 6.40 -38.67
CA GLU A 19 4.65 6.28 -39.98
C GLU A 19 3.30 7.01 -40.01
N PHE A 20 2.48 6.84 -38.96
CA PHE A 20 1.21 7.54 -38.82
C PHE A 20 1.39 9.07 -38.74
N ILE A 21 2.33 9.57 -37.95
CA ILE A 21 2.62 11.01 -37.81
C ILE A 21 2.99 11.63 -39.16
N VAL A 22 3.85 10.93 -39.92
CA VAL A 22 4.28 11.38 -41.25
C VAL A 22 3.12 11.34 -42.25
N GLU A 23 2.36 10.24 -42.28
CA GLU A 23 1.18 10.09 -43.16
C GLU A 23 0.13 11.19 -42.90
N LYS A 24 -0.11 11.53 -41.63
CA LYS A 24 -1.01 12.60 -41.21
C LYS A 24 -0.43 14.01 -41.36
N LYS A 25 0.83 14.12 -41.84
CA LYS A 25 1.53 15.41 -42.03
C LYS A 25 1.61 16.24 -40.72
N ILE A 26 1.71 15.57 -39.58
CA ILE A 26 1.88 16.22 -38.28
C ILE A 26 3.34 16.65 -38.11
N TYR A 27 4.27 15.77 -38.46
CA TYR A 27 5.71 16.02 -38.55
C TYR A 27 6.27 15.43 -39.84
N SER A 28 7.34 16.05 -40.37
CA SER A 28 8.16 15.49 -41.44
C SER A 28 9.18 14.49 -40.86
N ILE A 29 9.76 13.69 -41.73
CA ILE A 29 10.85 12.77 -41.33
C ILE A 29 12.04 13.54 -40.75
N GLU A 30 12.38 14.70 -41.33
CA GLU A 30 13.46 15.54 -40.85
C GLU A 30 13.20 16.11 -39.45
N GLU A 31 11.94 16.41 -39.12
CA GLU A 31 11.55 16.87 -37.78
C GLU A 31 11.64 15.73 -36.76
N ILE A 32 11.22 14.52 -37.14
CA ILE A 32 11.35 13.32 -36.27
C ILE A 32 12.82 13.01 -36.02
N ASP A 33 13.67 13.09 -37.04
CA ASP A 33 15.11 12.85 -36.90
C ASP A 33 15.78 13.92 -36.03
N LYS A 34 15.34 15.17 -36.07
CA LYS A 34 15.80 16.22 -35.15
C LYS A 34 15.44 15.89 -33.71
N VAL A 35 14.19 15.43 -33.45
CA VAL A 35 13.76 15.03 -32.10
C VAL A 35 14.61 13.86 -31.60
N ARG A 36 14.82 12.83 -32.43
CA ARG A 36 15.68 11.69 -32.08
C ARG A 36 17.11 12.12 -31.73
N LYS A 37 17.69 13.02 -32.53
CA LYS A 37 19.03 13.55 -32.29
C LYS A 37 19.08 14.31 -30.98
N SER A 38 18.13 15.19 -30.73
CA SER A 38 18.02 15.96 -29.48
C SER A 38 17.94 15.03 -28.26
N ILE A 39 17.09 14.00 -28.31
CA ILE A 39 16.98 13.01 -27.21
C ILE A 39 18.31 12.26 -27.02
N THR A 40 18.97 11.88 -28.10
CA THR A 40 20.26 11.18 -28.03
C THR A 40 21.33 12.05 -27.39
N GLU A 41 21.38 13.35 -27.77
CA GLU A 41 22.30 14.31 -27.19
C GLU A 41 22.05 14.54 -25.70
N GLU A 42 20.77 14.65 -25.28
CA GLU A 42 20.35 14.79 -23.88
C GLU A 42 20.77 13.55 -23.05
N ILE A 43 20.53 12.34 -23.58
CA ILE A 43 20.93 11.09 -22.92
C ILE A 43 22.45 11.03 -22.76
N ASN A 44 23.22 11.34 -23.82
CA ASN A 44 24.65 11.30 -23.77
C ASN A 44 25.23 12.31 -22.77
N GLU A 45 24.65 13.52 -22.68
CA GLU A 45 25.08 14.51 -21.71
C GLU A 45 24.76 14.06 -20.27
N ALA A 46 23.55 13.51 -20.04
CA ALA A 46 23.16 12.95 -18.74
C ALA A 46 24.08 11.80 -18.30
N VAL A 47 24.44 10.92 -19.23
CA VAL A 47 25.41 9.82 -18.99
C VAL A 47 26.76 10.39 -18.63
N LYS A 48 27.27 11.37 -19.39
CA LYS A 48 28.55 12.01 -19.10
C LYS A 48 28.55 12.66 -17.71
N ILE A 49 27.55 13.45 -17.38
CA ILE A 49 27.41 14.06 -16.05
C ILE A 49 27.43 12.98 -14.96
N SER A 50 26.73 11.86 -15.17
CA SER A 50 26.67 10.76 -14.20
C SER A 50 28.04 10.09 -13.99
N PHE A 51 28.84 9.91 -15.05
CA PHE A 51 30.18 9.34 -14.96
C PHE A 51 31.25 10.32 -14.42
N ASP A 52 31.07 11.61 -14.67
CA ASP A 52 31.94 12.66 -14.16
C ASP A 52 31.71 12.98 -12.67
N ASN A 53 30.58 12.56 -12.12
CA ASN A 53 30.28 12.71 -10.70
C ASN A 53 31.19 11.82 -9.84
N SER A 54 31.57 12.34 -8.68
CA SER A 54 32.30 11.55 -7.68
C SER A 54 31.48 10.38 -7.20
N THR A 55 32.15 9.28 -6.83
CA THR A 55 31.51 8.15 -6.17
C THR A 55 30.72 8.61 -4.93
N ILE A 56 29.47 8.19 -4.83
CA ILE A 56 28.64 8.50 -3.67
C ILE A 56 29.32 7.95 -2.43
N SER A 57 29.62 8.83 -1.48
CA SER A 57 30.09 8.44 -0.16
C SER A 57 28.89 8.33 0.78
N PHE A 58 28.88 7.33 1.63
CA PHE A 58 27.85 7.17 2.67
C PHE A 58 28.51 7.13 4.05
N LYS A 59 27.74 7.44 5.08
CA LYS A 59 28.10 7.21 6.46
C LYS A 59 27.18 6.11 6.99
N GLU A 60 27.77 5.10 7.61
CA GLU A 60 27.03 3.96 8.17
C GLU A 60 25.95 4.41 9.17
N GLU A 61 26.26 5.43 9.97
CA GLU A 61 25.33 5.99 10.96
C GLU A 61 24.09 6.61 10.30
N ASP A 62 24.26 7.30 9.17
CA ASP A 62 23.14 7.89 8.43
C ASP A 62 22.25 6.78 7.84
N GLU A 63 22.84 5.73 7.27
CA GLU A 63 22.11 4.58 6.73
C GLU A 63 21.30 3.85 7.79
N ILE A 64 21.88 3.63 8.99
CA ILE A 64 21.17 2.99 10.12
C ILE A 64 20.02 3.87 10.60
N ASN A 65 20.22 5.18 10.70
CA ASN A 65 19.18 6.10 11.17
C ASN A 65 18.03 6.27 10.17
N ASP A 66 18.29 6.09 8.88
CA ASP A 66 17.26 6.21 7.83
C ASP A 66 16.36 4.97 7.70
N VAL A 67 16.71 3.85 8.36
CA VAL A 67 15.89 2.62 8.29
C VAL A 67 14.49 2.83 8.83
N PHE A 68 14.34 3.61 9.91
CA PHE A 68 13.05 3.84 10.56
C PHE A 68 12.69 5.31 10.59
N PHE A 69 11.42 5.61 10.37
CA PHE A 69 10.90 6.95 10.58
C PHE A 69 11.11 7.37 12.05
N PRO A 70 11.68 8.54 12.31
CA PRO A 70 11.85 9.04 13.68
C PRO A 70 10.48 9.17 14.36
N TYR A 71 10.21 8.31 15.31
CA TYR A 71 8.94 8.26 16.02
C TYR A 71 9.10 8.64 17.48
N SER A 72 8.43 9.70 17.89
CA SER A 72 8.30 10.05 19.30
C SER A 72 6.92 9.65 19.81
N GLN A 73 6.85 8.66 20.68
CA GLN A 73 5.59 8.25 21.28
C GLN A 73 5.18 9.20 22.39
N SER A 74 4.11 9.96 22.19
CA SER A 74 3.46 10.66 23.28
C SER A 74 2.44 9.74 23.95
N ILE A 75 2.75 9.25 25.15
CA ILE A 75 1.79 8.50 25.96
C ILE A 75 0.74 9.47 26.48
N LYS A 76 -0.50 9.29 26.06
CA LYS A 76 -1.65 10.02 26.59
C LYS A 76 -2.35 9.15 27.62
N ASN A 77 -2.25 9.53 28.88
CA ASN A 77 -3.02 8.87 29.92
C ASN A 77 -4.53 9.14 29.75
N PRO A 78 -5.39 8.19 30.13
CA PRO A 78 -6.83 8.41 30.16
C PRO A 78 -7.18 9.65 31.00
N LYS A 79 -8.09 10.48 30.51
CA LYS A 79 -8.56 11.67 31.25
C LYS A 79 -9.40 11.29 32.48
N GLU A 80 -10.13 10.19 32.38
CA GLU A 80 -11.00 9.69 33.44
C GLU A 80 -10.52 8.32 33.92
N LYS A 81 -10.62 8.08 35.21
CA LYS A 81 -10.28 6.81 35.82
C LYS A 81 -11.51 5.90 36.05
N SER A 82 -12.65 6.25 35.43
CA SER A 82 -13.83 5.39 35.48
C SER A 82 -13.57 4.11 34.67
N MET A 83 -13.72 2.98 35.34
CA MET A 83 -13.63 1.66 34.71
C MET A 83 -15.02 1.09 34.50
N SER A 84 -15.23 0.42 33.39
CA SER A 84 -16.44 -0.35 33.09
C SER A 84 -16.07 -1.77 32.66
N ASP A 85 -16.82 -2.75 33.14
CA ASP A 85 -16.65 -4.12 32.71
C ASP A 85 -17.19 -4.29 31.28
N LYS A 86 -16.30 -4.65 30.35
CA LYS A 86 -16.63 -4.89 28.94
C LYS A 86 -15.90 -6.10 28.44
N ARG A 87 -16.49 -6.80 27.48
CA ARG A 87 -15.74 -7.80 26.72
C ARG A 87 -14.66 -7.09 25.89
N TYR A 88 -13.53 -7.76 25.69
CA TYR A 88 -12.42 -7.21 24.91
C TYR A 88 -12.87 -6.81 23.47
N VAL A 89 -13.69 -7.64 22.83
CA VAL A 89 -14.23 -7.36 21.48
C VAL A 89 -15.10 -6.11 21.44
N ASP A 90 -15.87 -5.83 22.48
CA ASP A 90 -16.71 -4.62 22.57
C ASP A 90 -15.85 -3.36 22.73
N SER A 91 -14.75 -3.46 23.50
CA SER A 91 -13.77 -2.38 23.64
C SER A 91 -13.08 -2.06 22.33
N ILE A 92 -12.76 -3.08 21.50
CA ILE A 92 -12.21 -2.87 20.15
C ILE A 92 -13.22 -2.15 19.28
N SER A 93 -14.47 -2.61 19.25
CA SER A 93 -15.55 -1.97 18.47
C SER A 93 -15.73 -0.50 18.86
N GLU A 94 -15.80 -0.21 20.16
CA GLU A 94 -15.91 1.15 20.66
C GLU A 94 -14.70 2.02 20.27
N SER A 95 -13.50 1.48 20.33
CA SER A 95 -12.29 2.20 19.90
C SER A 95 -12.33 2.54 18.41
N LEU A 96 -12.76 1.61 17.56
CA LEU A 96 -12.94 1.87 16.13
C LEU A 96 -13.99 2.96 15.88
N GLU A 97 -15.11 2.91 16.59
CA GLU A 97 -16.17 3.93 16.49
C GLU A 97 -15.65 5.31 16.91
N GLN A 98 -14.93 5.40 18.01
CA GLN A 98 -14.30 6.64 18.47
C GLN A 98 -13.32 7.21 17.45
N ASN A 99 -12.51 6.35 16.83
CA ASN A 99 -11.58 6.78 15.77
C ASN A 99 -12.30 7.24 14.50
N LEU A 100 -13.37 6.55 14.08
CA LEU A 100 -14.21 7.00 12.96
C LEU A 100 -14.87 8.35 13.22
N ASN A 101 -15.25 8.64 14.45
CA ASN A 101 -15.81 9.94 14.85
C ASN A 101 -14.72 11.04 14.85
N LYS A 102 -13.53 10.70 15.29
CA LYS A 102 -12.39 11.62 15.41
C LYS A 102 -11.76 11.96 14.04
N TYR A 103 -11.53 10.97 13.21
CA TYR A 103 -10.88 11.09 11.90
C TYR A 103 -11.93 10.93 10.79
N LYS A 104 -12.27 12.02 10.12
CA LYS A 104 -13.35 12.02 9.14
C LYS A 104 -13.00 11.31 7.84
N ASP A 105 -11.72 11.21 7.54
CA ASP A 105 -11.10 10.53 6.39
C ASP A 105 -10.71 9.08 6.67
N LEU A 106 -10.84 8.60 7.93
CA LEU A 106 -10.51 7.22 8.27
C LEU A 106 -11.40 6.23 7.51
N ILE A 107 -10.76 5.28 6.83
CA ILE A 107 -11.40 4.17 6.13
C ILE A 107 -11.10 2.87 6.87
N ILE A 108 -12.11 2.05 7.09
CA ILE A 108 -11.96 0.66 7.55
C ILE A 108 -12.34 -0.24 6.40
N MET A 109 -11.47 -1.18 6.04
CA MET A 109 -11.74 -2.13 4.96
C MET A 109 -11.27 -3.54 5.30
N GLY A 110 -11.94 -4.51 4.74
CA GLY A 110 -11.69 -5.94 4.94
C GLY A 110 -12.82 -6.78 4.39
N GLN A 111 -12.72 -8.08 4.62
CA GLN A 111 -13.71 -9.04 4.14
C GLN A 111 -14.90 -9.07 5.09
N ASP A 112 -16.11 -8.96 4.54
CA ASP A 112 -17.40 -9.04 5.25
C ASP A 112 -17.59 -8.04 6.41
N ILE A 113 -16.79 -6.98 6.49
CA ILE A 113 -16.85 -6.00 7.58
C ILE A 113 -17.95 -4.96 7.43
N SER A 114 -18.57 -4.85 6.25
CA SER A 114 -19.59 -3.87 5.92
C SER A 114 -20.96 -4.26 6.54
N ASP A 115 -21.90 -4.70 5.72
CA ASP A 115 -23.27 -5.00 6.18
C ASP A 115 -23.32 -6.18 7.16
N TYR A 116 -22.43 -7.17 7.01
CA TYR A 116 -22.35 -8.32 7.93
C TYR A 116 -21.72 -7.97 9.29
N GLY A 117 -20.83 -6.96 9.34
CA GLY A 117 -20.18 -6.49 10.56
C GLY A 117 -18.95 -7.29 11.01
N GLY A 118 -18.36 -8.05 10.09
CA GLY A 118 -17.18 -8.90 10.35
C GLY A 118 -17.52 -10.22 11.05
N VAL A 119 -16.59 -11.17 11.03
CA VAL A 119 -16.76 -12.50 11.62
C VAL A 119 -17.05 -12.43 13.12
N PHE A 120 -16.44 -11.49 13.83
CA PHE A 120 -16.62 -11.28 15.27
C PHE A 120 -17.53 -10.09 15.61
N LYS A 121 -18.30 -9.59 14.64
CA LYS A 121 -19.26 -8.50 14.81
C LYS A 121 -18.67 -7.18 15.34
N VAL A 122 -17.38 -6.96 15.10
CA VAL A 122 -16.69 -5.77 15.60
C VAL A 122 -17.14 -4.49 14.90
N THR A 123 -17.53 -4.59 13.62
CA THR A 123 -18.01 -3.46 12.81
C THR A 123 -19.51 -3.47 12.55
N GLU A 124 -20.27 -4.27 13.32
CA GLU A 124 -21.72 -4.34 13.17
C GLU A 124 -22.38 -2.97 13.36
N GLY A 125 -23.24 -2.61 12.41
CA GLY A 125 -23.94 -1.33 12.40
C GLY A 125 -23.11 -0.12 11.94
N PHE A 126 -21.80 -0.26 11.68
CA PHE A 126 -20.94 0.86 11.29
C PHE A 126 -21.29 1.44 9.93
N VAL A 127 -21.70 0.61 8.98
CA VAL A 127 -22.17 1.09 7.66
C VAL A 127 -23.34 2.06 7.81
N LYS A 128 -24.28 1.74 8.71
CA LYS A 128 -25.44 2.62 8.96
C LYS A 128 -25.03 3.96 9.57
N LYS A 129 -23.95 3.97 10.40
CA LYS A 129 -23.47 5.18 11.07
C LYS A 129 -22.53 6.01 10.20
N PHE A 130 -21.64 5.37 9.44
CA PHE A 130 -20.51 6.02 8.78
C PHE A 130 -20.52 5.91 7.25
N GLY A 131 -21.42 5.12 6.69
CA GLY A 131 -21.56 4.93 5.24
C GLY A 131 -20.60 3.90 4.65
N LYS A 132 -20.95 3.41 3.45
CA LYS A 132 -20.16 2.40 2.70
C LYS A 132 -18.83 2.94 2.18
N GLU A 133 -18.71 4.25 2.03
CA GLU A 133 -17.47 4.90 1.59
C GLU A 133 -16.36 4.78 2.62
N ARG A 134 -16.71 4.65 3.89
CA ARG A 134 -15.77 4.54 5.00
C ARG A 134 -15.65 3.14 5.58
N ILE A 135 -16.68 2.31 5.43
CA ILE A 135 -16.72 0.91 5.88
C ILE A 135 -16.86 0.02 4.66
N ARG A 136 -15.74 -0.48 4.16
CA ARG A 136 -15.66 -1.11 2.84
C ARG A 136 -15.44 -2.61 2.91
N ASN A 137 -16.33 -3.38 2.30
CA ASN A 137 -16.01 -4.75 1.96
C ASN A 137 -14.97 -4.82 0.84
N THR A 138 -14.10 -5.81 0.93
CA THR A 138 -13.16 -6.18 -0.13
C THR A 138 -13.47 -7.60 -0.60
N PRO A 139 -13.04 -7.97 -1.81
CA PRO A 139 -12.90 -9.38 -2.18
C PRO A 139 -11.90 -10.11 -1.27
N LEU A 140 -11.83 -11.45 -1.39
CA LEU A 140 -10.79 -12.29 -0.77
C LEU A 140 -9.43 -12.03 -1.46
N CYS A 141 -8.70 -11.03 -0.98
CA CYS A 141 -7.43 -10.62 -1.58
C CYS A 141 -6.56 -9.86 -0.56
N GLU A 142 -6.06 -10.54 0.44
CA GLU A 142 -5.32 -9.98 1.57
C GLU A 142 -4.14 -9.10 1.14
N SER A 143 -3.41 -9.53 0.12
CA SER A 143 -2.32 -8.74 -0.45
C SER A 143 -2.80 -7.40 -1.02
N ALA A 144 -3.92 -7.39 -1.74
CA ALA A 144 -4.49 -6.16 -2.28
C ALA A 144 -5.06 -5.25 -1.17
N ILE A 145 -5.61 -5.83 -0.08
CA ILE A 145 -6.10 -5.07 1.07
C ILE A 145 -4.95 -4.26 1.69
N ILE A 146 -3.82 -4.91 1.96
CA ILE A 146 -2.64 -4.25 2.54
C ILE A 146 -2.02 -3.25 1.56
N GLY A 147 -1.89 -3.61 0.28
CA GLY A 147 -1.36 -2.71 -0.74
C GLY A 147 -2.23 -1.46 -0.94
N THR A 148 -3.55 -1.61 -0.89
CA THR A 148 -4.49 -0.47 -0.93
C THR A 148 -4.35 0.42 0.30
N ALA A 149 -4.16 -0.17 1.49
CA ALA A 149 -3.92 0.59 2.71
C ALA A 149 -2.64 1.43 2.62
N LEU A 150 -1.58 0.88 2.05
CA LEU A 150 -0.36 1.64 1.78
C LEU A 150 -0.62 2.80 0.81
N GLY A 151 -1.32 2.55 -0.30
CA GLY A 151 -1.69 3.61 -1.25
C GLY A 151 -2.50 4.72 -0.60
N LEU A 152 -3.47 4.38 0.24
CA LEU A 152 -4.23 5.37 1.03
C LEU A 152 -3.32 6.18 1.96
N SER A 153 -2.37 5.52 2.63
CA SER A 153 -1.41 6.21 3.50
C SER A 153 -0.51 7.20 2.74
N ILE A 154 -0.07 6.84 1.53
CA ILE A 154 0.71 7.74 0.66
C ILE A 154 -0.09 8.99 0.32
N GLU A 155 -1.38 8.85 0.07
CA GLU A 155 -2.32 9.96 -0.18
C GLU A 155 -2.77 10.69 1.11
N GLY A 156 -2.19 10.36 2.27
CA GLY A 156 -2.51 10.98 3.56
C GLY A 156 -3.83 10.52 4.19
N ILE A 157 -4.44 9.47 3.66
CA ILE A 157 -5.70 8.91 4.16
C ILE A 157 -5.41 7.80 5.16
N LYS A 158 -5.92 7.93 6.38
CA LYS A 158 -5.78 6.90 7.42
C LYS A 158 -6.61 5.67 7.10
N SER A 159 -6.01 4.50 7.34
CA SER A 159 -6.73 3.24 7.11
C SER A 159 -6.50 2.22 8.23
N ILE A 160 -7.56 1.48 8.54
CA ILE A 160 -7.51 0.28 9.35
C ILE A 160 -7.99 -0.86 8.46
N VAL A 161 -7.16 -1.87 8.27
CA VAL A 161 -7.51 -3.03 7.46
C VAL A 161 -7.64 -4.26 8.34
N GLU A 162 -8.62 -5.10 8.01
CA GLU A 162 -8.88 -6.32 8.75
C GLU A 162 -8.58 -7.55 7.91
N MET A 163 -7.77 -8.45 8.47
CA MET A 163 -7.72 -9.85 8.08
C MET A 163 -8.75 -10.61 8.91
N GLN A 164 -9.54 -11.48 8.30
CA GLN A 164 -10.56 -12.24 9.05
C GLN A 164 -9.95 -13.10 10.17
N PHE A 165 -8.76 -13.65 9.91
CA PHE A 165 -7.95 -14.39 10.88
C PHE A 165 -6.46 -14.05 10.66
N ALA A 166 -5.68 -14.10 11.72
CA ALA A 166 -4.24 -13.87 11.64
C ALA A 166 -3.52 -14.89 10.75
N ASP A 167 -4.07 -16.10 10.63
CA ASP A 167 -3.60 -17.15 9.72
C ASP A 167 -3.43 -16.67 8.29
N PHE A 168 -4.29 -15.76 7.83
CA PHE A 168 -4.30 -15.24 6.46
C PHE A 168 -3.30 -14.09 6.22
N VAL A 169 -2.58 -13.65 7.26
CA VAL A 169 -1.53 -12.64 7.08
C VAL A 169 -0.48 -13.08 6.08
N THR A 170 -0.23 -14.39 5.97
CA THR A 170 0.69 -14.96 4.98
C THR A 170 0.35 -14.62 3.55
N CYS A 171 -0.94 -14.50 3.22
CA CYS A 171 -1.40 -14.09 1.89
C CYS A 171 -1.06 -12.62 1.56
N GLY A 172 -0.87 -11.78 2.59
CA GLY A 172 -0.48 -10.38 2.46
C GLY A 172 0.95 -10.09 2.91
N PHE A 173 1.72 -11.09 3.31
CA PHE A 173 3.01 -10.93 3.97
C PHE A 173 4.04 -10.20 3.10
N ASN A 174 4.03 -10.45 1.80
CA ASN A 174 4.88 -9.73 0.86
C ASN A 174 4.64 -8.21 0.92
N GLN A 175 3.40 -7.76 1.04
CA GLN A 175 3.08 -6.34 1.15
C GLN A 175 3.56 -5.74 2.47
N ILE A 176 3.53 -6.52 3.56
CA ILE A 176 4.02 -6.08 4.87
C ILE A 176 5.54 -5.90 4.82
N ILE A 177 6.29 -6.96 4.44
CA ILE A 177 7.75 -6.97 4.57
C ILE A 177 8.48 -6.20 3.45
N ASN A 178 7.94 -6.17 2.23
CA ASN A 178 8.61 -5.55 1.10
C ASN A 178 8.10 -4.13 0.78
N ASN A 179 6.91 -3.79 1.24
CA ASN A 179 6.34 -2.47 1.00
C ASN A 179 6.16 -1.67 2.30
N LEU A 180 5.27 -2.07 3.20
CA LEU A 180 5.01 -1.29 4.42
C LEU A 180 6.27 -1.07 5.26
N ALA A 181 7.04 -2.12 5.51
CA ALA A 181 8.24 -2.06 6.35
C ALA A 181 9.41 -1.30 5.73
N LYS A 182 9.48 -1.20 4.40
CA LYS A 182 10.64 -0.64 3.69
C LYS A 182 10.38 0.70 3.01
N ILE A 183 9.12 1.15 2.94
CA ILE A 183 8.78 2.33 2.15
C ILE A 183 9.45 3.59 2.67
N HIS A 184 9.62 3.70 3.99
CA HIS A 184 10.31 4.84 4.58
C HIS A 184 11.78 4.87 4.14
N TYR A 185 12.51 3.78 4.35
CA TYR A 185 13.91 3.67 3.97
C TYR A 185 14.14 3.92 2.47
N ARG A 186 13.21 3.43 1.63
CA ARG A 186 13.35 3.53 0.18
C ARG A 186 13.02 4.93 -0.38
N TRP A 187 12.00 5.60 0.15
CA TRP A 187 11.46 6.85 -0.43
C TRP A 187 11.11 7.93 0.61
N GLY A 188 11.40 7.74 1.89
CA GLY A 188 11.02 8.67 2.96
C GLY A 188 9.49 8.76 3.19
N GLN A 189 8.71 7.81 2.67
CA GLN A 189 7.24 7.81 2.79
C GLN A 189 6.79 7.21 4.11
N ASN A 190 5.73 7.75 4.69
CA ASN A 190 5.09 7.15 5.86
C ASN A 190 4.15 6.02 5.46
N ALA A 191 4.01 5.03 6.34
CA ALA A 191 3.03 3.96 6.24
C ALA A 191 2.11 4.01 7.48
N ASP A 192 1.18 4.96 7.51
CA ASP A 192 0.19 5.13 8.60
C ASP A 192 -0.98 4.14 8.40
N VAL A 193 -0.70 2.87 8.63
CA VAL A 193 -1.63 1.75 8.41
C VAL A 193 -1.75 0.93 9.68
N VAL A 194 -2.97 0.58 10.05
CA VAL A 194 -3.25 -0.40 11.11
C VAL A 194 -3.78 -1.67 10.46
N VAL A 195 -3.10 -2.80 10.67
CA VAL A 195 -3.56 -4.13 10.27
C VAL A 195 -4.11 -4.85 11.49
N ARG A 196 -5.42 -5.09 11.53
CA ARG A 196 -6.09 -5.79 12.61
C ARG A 196 -6.34 -7.25 12.23
N MET A 197 -5.93 -8.16 13.11
CA MET A 197 -6.04 -9.61 12.86
C MET A 197 -6.47 -10.31 14.15
N PRO A 198 -7.64 -10.98 14.16
CA PRO A 198 -7.99 -11.88 15.26
C PRO A 198 -7.06 -13.10 15.26
N THR A 199 -6.59 -13.50 16.43
CA THR A 199 -5.64 -14.62 16.60
C THR A 199 -6.04 -15.52 17.77
N GLY A 200 -5.55 -16.75 17.77
CA GLY A 200 -5.64 -17.69 18.88
C GLY A 200 -6.55 -18.87 18.68
N GLY A 201 -6.35 -19.89 19.51
CA GLY A 201 -6.96 -21.22 19.41
C GLY A 201 -8.43 -21.32 19.85
N GLY A 202 -9.03 -20.27 20.37
CA GLY A 202 -10.39 -20.28 20.93
C GLY A 202 -11.51 -20.66 19.95
N VAL A 203 -11.29 -20.47 18.65
CA VAL A 203 -12.22 -20.84 17.58
C VAL A 203 -12.23 -22.36 17.35
N SER A 204 -11.16 -23.06 17.71
CA SER A 204 -11.00 -24.52 17.51
C SER A 204 -11.18 -24.98 16.05
N ALA A 205 -10.78 -24.15 15.09
CA ALA A 205 -10.93 -24.41 13.65
C ALA A 205 -9.67 -25.00 12.99
N GLY A 206 -8.76 -25.58 13.79
CA GLY A 206 -7.55 -26.26 13.34
C GLY A 206 -6.48 -25.31 12.80
N PRO A 207 -5.49 -25.83 12.05
CA PRO A 207 -4.28 -25.10 11.67
C PRO A 207 -4.50 -24.01 10.61
N PHE A 208 -5.71 -23.82 10.12
CA PHE A 208 -6.01 -22.83 9.10
C PHE A 208 -6.72 -21.58 9.63
N HIS A 209 -7.28 -21.63 10.86
CA HIS A 209 -8.05 -20.52 11.43
C HIS A 209 -7.85 -20.35 12.94
N SER A 210 -6.87 -21.02 13.53
CA SER A 210 -6.63 -21.04 14.98
C SER A 210 -5.16 -21.03 15.35
N GLN A 211 -4.31 -20.52 14.48
CA GLN A 211 -2.89 -20.34 14.78
C GLN A 211 -2.68 -19.09 15.66
N SER A 212 -1.52 -19.06 16.32
CA SER A 212 -0.99 -17.89 17.04
C SER A 212 0.29 -17.45 16.36
N ASN A 213 0.20 -16.40 15.56
CA ASN A 213 1.25 -15.99 14.62
C ASN A 213 2.04 -14.76 15.11
N GLU A 214 1.93 -14.43 16.39
CA GLU A 214 2.48 -13.20 16.97
C GLU A 214 4.00 -13.10 16.89
N ALA A 215 4.66 -14.22 16.67
CA ALA A 215 6.13 -14.30 16.56
C ALA A 215 6.68 -14.08 15.13
N TRP A 216 5.83 -13.86 14.14
CA TRP A 216 6.21 -13.71 12.73
C TRP A 216 6.68 -12.30 12.37
#